data_87c60ab3f18793e29964ef7ccffd92db
#
_entry.id   87c60ab3f18793e29964ef7ccffd92db
#
_cell.length_a   1.000
_cell.length_b   1.000
_cell.length_c   1.000
_cell.angle_alpha   90.00
_cell.angle_beta   90.00
_cell.angle_gamma   90.00
#
_symmetry.space_group_name_H-M   'P 1'
#
loop_
_entity.id
_entity.type
_entity.pdbx_description
1 polymer ?
#
loop_
_entity_poly.entity_id
_entity_poly.type
_entity_poly.pdbx_seq_one_letter_code
_entity_poly.pdbx_strand_id
1 'polypeptide(L)'
;MATVFETRLIGNIGKDATLKTMERGVIAINFPVAHNKNWRDKRSGESKTKTTWVNCTIWKKEGANLRILDFLKKGALVELIGSPFAKAYTMEDGFVRTEIRLNVAQTNILRPAKFDGTMIEDIIDEVENDDNEYVDSALDDFSIDEDDF
;
A
#
# COMPACT_ATOMS: atom_id res chain seq x y z
N MET A 1 18.15 21.86 5.59
CA MET A 1 16.83 22.07 4.96
C MET A 1 16.21 20.72 4.67
N ALA A 2 14.99 20.47 5.17
CA ALA A 2 14.30 19.23 4.89
C ALA A 2 13.74 19.22 3.46
N THR A 3 13.87 18.08 2.79
CA THR A 3 13.28 17.87 1.47
C THR A 3 12.10 16.92 1.61
N VAL A 4 11.09 17.07 0.76
CA VAL A 4 9.90 16.25 0.77
C VAL A 4 9.65 15.68 -0.62
N PHE A 5 9.46 14.36 -0.67
CA PHE A 5 8.97 13.67 -1.86
C PHE A 5 7.87 12.72 -1.44
N GLU A 6 6.64 13.17 -1.61
CA GLU A 6 5.45 12.51 -1.07
C GLU A 6 4.42 12.28 -2.16
N THR A 7 3.73 11.15 -2.07
CA THR A 7 2.68 10.77 -3.01
C THR A 7 1.40 10.45 -2.25
N ARG A 8 0.29 10.87 -2.82
CA ARG A 8 -1.05 10.46 -2.41
C ARG A 8 -1.62 9.50 -3.45
N LEU A 9 -2.02 8.32 -2.99
CA LEU A 9 -2.59 7.29 -3.84
C LEU A 9 -3.98 6.91 -3.34
N ILE A 10 -4.96 6.97 -4.21
CA ILE A 10 -6.30 6.44 -3.94
C ILE A 10 -6.55 5.32 -4.93
N GLY A 11 -6.83 4.14 -4.43
CA GLY A 11 -7.06 2.98 -5.27
C GLY A 11 -7.61 1.79 -4.51
N ASN A 12 -7.85 0.72 -5.23
CA ASN A 12 -8.39 -0.51 -4.67
C ASN A 12 -7.29 -1.53 -4.39
N ILE A 13 -7.38 -2.17 -3.23
CA ILE A 13 -6.48 -3.25 -2.87
C ILE A 13 -6.77 -4.46 -3.77
N GLY A 14 -5.75 -4.97 -4.42
CA GLY A 14 -5.87 -6.08 -5.36
C GLY A 14 -5.71 -7.46 -4.74
N LYS A 15 -5.13 -7.54 -3.55
CA LYS A 15 -4.90 -8.77 -2.81
C LYS A 15 -4.84 -8.47 -1.32
N ASP A 16 -5.33 -9.37 -0.49
CA ASP A 16 -5.25 -9.22 0.97
C ASP A 16 -3.82 -8.95 1.41
N ALA A 17 -3.66 -8.02 2.36
CA ALA A 17 -2.34 -7.67 2.88
C ALA A 17 -1.67 -8.88 3.54
N THR A 18 -0.37 -8.99 3.34
CA THR A 18 0.48 -10.00 3.97
C THR A 18 1.38 -9.34 5.01
N LEU A 19 1.69 -10.10 6.06
CA LEU A 19 2.55 -9.65 7.13
C LEU A 19 3.88 -10.40 7.07
N LYS A 20 4.97 -9.65 7.13
CA LYS A 20 6.32 -10.21 7.18
C LYS A 20 7.06 -9.62 8.37
N THR A 21 7.58 -10.47 9.23
CA THR A 21 8.45 -10.04 10.32
C THR A 21 9.87 -9.89 9.82
N MET A 22 10.39 -8.69 9.93
CA MET A 22 11.76 -8.35 9.53
C MET A 22 12.69 -8.44 10.75
N GLU A 23 13.99 -8.31 10.51
CA GLU A 23 14.98 -8.21 11.58
C GLU A 23 14.74 -6.96 12.45
N ARG A 24 15.27 -6.96 13.66
CA ARG A 24 15.19 -5.85 14.62
C ARG A 24 13.77 -5.52 15.12
N GLY A 25 12.86 -6.48 15.10
CA GLY A 25 11.51 -6.28 15.61
C GLY A 25 10.63 -5.37 14.77
N VAL A 26 10.90 -5.29 13.46
CA VAL A 26 10.11 -4.51 12.52
C VAL A 26 9.19 -5.45 11.74
N ILE A 27 7.95 -5.01 11.55
CA ILE A 27 6.93 -5.74 10.80
C ILE A 27 6.58 -4.97 9.54
N ALA A 28 6.62 -5.66 8.39
CA ALA A 28 6.17 -5.13 7.12
C ALA A 28 4.79 -5.66 6.78
N ILE A 29 3.86 -4.77 6.49
CA ILE A 29 2.52 -5.11 5.98
C ILE A 29 2.50 -4.72 4.51
N ASN A 30 2.43 -5.71 3.62
CA ASN A 30 2.56 -5.53 2.18
C ASN A 30 1.24 -5.81 1.48
N PHE A 31 0.86 -4.93 0.58
CA PHE A 31 -0.35 -5.09 -0.23
C PHE A 31 -0.25 -4.33 -1.55
N PRO A 32 -0.78 -4.89 -2.65
CA PRO A 32 -0.83 -4.19 -3.93
C PRO A 32 -2.08 -3.32 -4.03
N VAL A 33 -1.93 -2.13 -4.59
CA VAL A 33 -3.04 -1.21 -4.84
C VAL A 33 -3.09 -0.90 -6.32
N ALA A 34 -4.28 -1.00 -6.90
CA ALA A 34 -4.55 -0.67 -8.29
C ALA A 34 -5.08 0.76 -8.40
N HIS A 35 -4.42 1.56 -9.19
CA HIS A 35 -4.92 2.86 -9.65
C HIS A 35 -5.45 2.70 -11.07
N ASN A 36 -6.73 2.99 -11.26
CA ASN A 36 -7.41 2.90 -12.55
C ASN A 36 -7.67 4.28 -13.11
N LYS A 37 -7.12 4.55 -14.28
CA LYS A 37 -7.42 5.75 -15.04
C LYS A 37 -8.36 5.41 -16.18
N ASN A 38 -9.52 6.03 -16.19
CA ASN A 38 -10.53 5.87 -17.21
C ASN A 38 -10.59 7.12 -18.08
N TRP A 39 -10.59 6.93 -19.39
CA TRP A 39 -10.78 8.05 -20.32
C TRP A 39 -11.52 7.59 -21.56
N ARG A 40 -12.06 8.54 -22.28
CA ARG A 40 -12.69 8.28 -23.55
C ARG A 40 -11.75 8.73 -24.69
N ASP A 41 -11.48 7.83 -25.60
CA ASP A 41 -10.69 8.15 -26.78
C ASP A 41 -11.49 9.12 -27.69
N LYS A 42 -10.91 10.28 -27.96
CA LYS A 42 -11.55 11.29 -28.78
C LYS A 42 -11.71 10.89 -30.25
N ARG A 43 -10.87 9.98 -30.74
CA ARG A 43 -10.90 9.50 -32.13
C ARG A 43 -11.93 8.40 -32.37
N SER A 44 -11.94 7.39 -31.48
CA SER A 44 -12.81 6.22 -31.64
C SER A 44 -14.12 6.34 -30.84
N GLY A 45 -14.18 7.21 -29.84
CA GLY A 45 -15.29 7.30 -28.89
C GLY A 45 -15.34 6.17 -27.89
N GLU A 46 -14.34 5.28 -27.88
CA GLU A 46 -14.29 4.13 -26.97
C GLU A 46 -13.81 4.54 -25.58
N SER A 47 -14.39 3.90 -24.57
CA SER A 47 -13.89 4.01 -23.19
C SER A 47 -12.66 3.13 -23.01
N LYS A 48 -11.58 3.72 -22.49
CA LYS A 48 -10.33 3.02 -22.20
C LYS A 48 -9.98 3.11 -20.73
N THR A 49 -9.35 2.08 -20.22
CA THR A 49 -8.89 1.99 -18.84
C THR A 49 -7.42 1.60 -18.81
N LYS A 50 -6.65 2.31 -17.99
CA LYS A 50 -5.26 1.93 -17.70
C LYS A 50 -5.13 1.70 -16.21
N THR A 51 -4.60 0.53 -15.85
CA THR A 51 -4.33 0.17 -14.45
C THR A 51 -2.85 0.30 -14.16
N THR A 52 -2.52 1.05 -13.12
CA THR A 52 -1.17 1.12 -12.58
C THR A 52 -1.17 0.43 -11.23
N TRP A 53 -0.28 -0.55 -11.05
CA TRP A 53 -0.10 -1.27 -9.79
C TRP A 53 1.00 -0.62 -8.96
N VAL A 54 0.71 -0.39 -7.70
CA VAL A 54 1.66 0.13 -6.71
C VAL A 54 1.74 -0.86 -5.56
N ASN A 55 2.95 -1.32 -5.27
CA ASN A 55 3.20 -2.19 -4.12
C ASN A 55 3.42 -1.33 -2.88
N CYS A 56 2.54 -1.44 -1.91
CA CYS A 56 2.53 -0.60 -0.72
C CYS A 56 3.00 -1.38 0.50
N THR A 57 3.75 -0.70 1.37
CA THR A 57 4.25 -1.27 2.61
C THR A 57 3.97 -0.32 3.77
N ILE A 58 3.31 -0.85 4.80
CA ILE A 58 3.17 -0.18 6.09
C ILE A 58 4.17 -0.81 7.05
N TRP A 59 5.02 0.02 7.65
CA TRP A 59 6.01 -0.43 8.62
C TRP A 59 5.48 -0.25 10.04
N LYS A 60 5.53 -1.31 10.83
CA LYS A 60 5.11 -1.31 12.24
C LYS A 60 6.22 -1.86 13.12
N LYS A 61 6.21 -1.47 14.40
CA LYS A 61 7.07 -2.10 15.40
C LYS A 61 6.46 -3.38 15.92
N GLU A 62 7.30 -4.31 16.35
CA GLU A 62 6.84 -5.49 17.06
C GLU A 62 6.04 -5.08 18.30
N GLY A 63 4.88 -5.70 18.51
CA GLY A 63 3.96 -5.35 19.58
C GLY A 63 2.97 -4.25 19.25
N ALA A 64 3.08 -3.60 18.09
CA ALA A 64 2.10 -2.61 17.63
C ALA A 64 0.75 -3.26 17.33
N ASN A 65 -0.31 -2.44 17.35
CA ASN A 65 -1.63 -2.88 16.99
C ASN A 65 -1.69 -3.16 15.47
N LEU A 66 -2.12 -4.38 15.11
CA LEU A 66 -2.22 -4.83 13.72
C LEU A 66 -3.67 -4.94 13.23
N ARG A 67 -4.60 -4.26 13.87
CA ARG A 67 -6.03 -4.28 13.48
C ARG A 67 -6.26 -3.80 12.06
N ILE A 68 -5.39 -2.95 11.54
CA ILE A 68 -5.50 -2.48 10.16
C ILE A 68 -5.49 -3.63 9.14
N LEU A 69 -4.88 -4.76 9.47
CA LEU A 69 -4.90 -5.95 8.62
C LEU A 69 -6.31 -6.44 8.29
N ASP A 70 -7.26 -6.25 9.20
CA ASP A 70 -8.65 -6.66 8.99
C ASP A 70 -9.34 -5.82 7.91
N PHE A 71 -8.82 -4.65 7.60
CA PHE A 71 -9.34 -3.71 6.60
C PHE A 71 -8.57 -3.72 5.30
N LEU A 72 -7.32 -4.19 5.31
CA LEU A 72 -6.46 -4.27 4.13
C LEU A 72 -6.76 -5.54 3.34
N LYS A 73 -7.99 -5.63 2.87
CA LYS A 73 -8.52 -6.79 2.14
C LYS A 73 -8.78 -6.43 0.68
N LYS A 74 -8.72 -7.44 -0.17
CA LYS A 74 -9.01 -7.30 -1.60
C LYS A 74 -10.35 -6.60 -1.83
N GLY A 75 -10.33 -5.54 -2.64
CA GLY A 75 -11.53 -4.76 -2.98
C GLY A 75 -11.74 -3.50 -2.14
N ALA A 76 -11.04 -3.35 -1.02
CA ALA A 76 -11.13 -2.13 -0.23
C ALA A 76 -10.60 -0.93 -1.02
N LEU A 77 -11.27 0.22 -0.90
CA LEU A 77 -10.81 1.49 -1.44
C LEU A 77 -10.06 2.25 -0.35
N VAL A 78 -8.81 2.56 -0.60
CA VAL A 78 -7.92 3.19 0.37
C VAL A 78 -7.30 4.46 -0.19
N GLU A 79 -6.99 5.39 0.71
CA GLU A 79 -6.13 6.54 0.46
C GLU A 79 -4.84 6.34 1.24
N LEU A 80 -3.72 6.42 0.54
CA LEU A 80 -2.39 6.23 1.11
C LEU A 80 -1.54 7.45 0.83
N ILE A 81 -0.84 7.92 1.84
CA ILE A 81 0.14 9.00 1.72
C ILE A 81 1.47 8.46 2.18
N GLY A 82 2.51 8.67 1.38
CA GLY A 82 3.84 8.19 1.73
C GLY A 82 4.89 8.53 0.69
N SER A 83 6.05 7.90 0.83
CA SER A 83 7.21 8.14 -0.02
C SER A 83 7.28 7.09 -1.12
N PRO A 84 7.20 7.52 -2.40
CA PRO A 84 7.30 6.58 -3.51
C PRO A 84 8.75 6.32 -3.88
N PHE A 85 9.01 5.13 -4.40
CA PHE A 85 10.29 4.79 -5.01
C PHE A 85 10.11 3.72 -6.07
N ALA A 86 11.06 3.65 -6.98
CA ALA A 86 11.09 2.64 -8.02
C ALA A 86 12.10 1.55 -7.68
N LYS A 87 11.77 0.30 -7.96
CA LYS A 87 12.69 -0.82 -7.86
C LYS A 87 12.75 -1.56 -9.18
N ALA A 88 13.97 -1.89 -9.63
CA ALA A 88 14.20 -2.69 -10.82
C ALA A 88 14.79 -4.04 -10.41
N TYR A 89 14.38 -5.09 -11.09
CA TYR A 89 14.93 -6.43 -10.87
C TYR A 89 14.99 -7.20 -12.19
N THR A 90 15.98 -8.11 -12.27
CA THR A 90 16.17 -8.96 -13.44
C THR A 90 15.45 -10.28 -13.22
N MET A 91 14.58 -10.65 -14.15
CA MET A 91 13.88 -11.93 -14.12
C MET A 91 14.78 -13.06 -14.61
N GLU A 92 14.38 -14.31 -14.36
CA GLU A 92 15.07 -15.51 -14.83
C GLU A 92 15.22 -15.57 -16.37
N ASP A 93 14.28 -14.95 -17.09
CA ASP A 93 14.31 -14.85 -18.55
C ASP A 93 15.29 -13.78 -19.07
N GLY A 94 15.99 -13.05 -18.20
CA GLY A 94 16.91 -11.98 -18.54
C GLY A 94 16.29 -10.62 -18.76
N PHE A 95 14.95 -10.51 -18.72
CA PHE A 95 14.28 -9.21 -18.83
C PHE A 95 14.31 -8.46 -17.51
N VAL A 96 14.46 -7.13 -17.58
CA VAL A 96 14.38 -6.24 -16.45
C VAL A 96 12.94 -5.77 -16.28
N ARG A 97 12.43 -5.91 -15.06
CA ARG A 97 11.12 -5.39 -14.68
C ARG A 97 11.27 -4.30 -13.63
N THR A 98 10.35 -3.35 -13.65
CA THR A 98 10.32 -2.27 -12.69
C THR A 98 9.01 -2.28 -11.93
N GLU A 99 9.07 -1.88 -10.66
CA GLU A 99 7.92 -1.75 -9.78
C GLU A 99 7.89 -0.35 -9.19
N ILE A 100 6.68 0.17 -9.03
CA ILE A 100 6.46 1.35 -8.20
C ILE A 100 6.12 0.86 -6.80
N ARG A 101 6.86 1.34 -5.81
CA ARG A 101 6.64 1.03 -4.40
C ARG A 101 6.33 2.29 -3.61
N LEU A 102 5.56 2.12 -2.56
CA LEU A 102 5.16 3.20 -1.68
C LEU A 102 5.40 2.80 -0.23
N ASN A 103 6.27 3.53 0.46
CA ASN A 103 6.37 3.44 1.92
C ASN A 103 5.28 4.31 2.52
N VAL A 104 4.27 3.67 3.11
CA VAL A 104 3.05 4.34 3.55
C VAL A 104 3.27 5.00 4.90
N ALA A 105 2.98 6.30 4.99
CA ALA A 105 3.00 7.06 6.23
C ALA A 105 1.60 7.20 6.86
N GLN A 106 0.58 7.35 6.02
CA GLN A 106 -0.82 7.49 6.46
C GLN A 106 -1.73 6.62 5.62
N THR A 107 -2.72 6.02 6.28
CA THR A 107 -3.71 5.16 5.64
C THR A 107 -5.11 5.57 6.06
N ASN A 108 -5.98 5.81 5.09
CA ASN A 108 -7.41 6.04 5.32
C ASN A 108 -8.21 4.98 4.54
N ILE A 109 -9.11 4.31 5.22
CA ILE A 109 -10.02 3.37 4.58
C ILE A 109 -11.25 4.17 4.10
N LEU A 110 -11.36 4.37 2.79
CA LEU A 110 -12.45 5.15 2.21
C LEU A 110 -13.70 4.29 2.03
N ARG A 111 -13.54 3.05 1.66
CA ARG A 111 -14.62 2.07 1.53
C ARG A 111 -14.08 0.69 1.85
N PRO A 112 -14.60 0.04 2.90
CA PRO A 112 -14.14 -1.31 3.24
C PRO A 112 -14.48 -2.31 2.16
N ALA A 113 -13.73 -3.41 2.12
CA ALA A 113 -14.10 -4.57 1.31
C ALA A 113 -15.48 -5.08 1.77
N LYS A 114 -16.23 -5.68 0.84
CA LYS A 114 -17.54 -6.23 1.17
C LYS A 114 -17.42 -7.35 2.19
N PHE A 115 -17.95 -7.09 3.37
CA PHE A 115 -18.06 -8.06 4.45
C PHE A 115 -19.49 -8.53 4.62
N ASP A 116 -19.67 -9.81 4.93
CA ASP A 116 -20.97 -10.36 5.26
C ASP A 116 -21.38 -9.91 6.69
N GLY A 117 -22.09 -8.77 6.75
CA GLY A 117 -22.89 -8.39 7.91
C GLY A 117 -22.20 -7.91 9.17
N THR A 118 -20.94 -7.47 9.11
CA THR A 118 -20.26 -6.92 10.28
C THR A 118 -20.27 -5.39 10.27
N MET A 119 -20.54 -4.76 11.43
CA MET A 119 -20.46 -3.32 11.59
C MET A 119 -19.01 -2.86 11.52
N ILE A 120 -18.58 -2.49 10.33
CA ILE A 120 -17.20 -2.05 10.07
C ILE A 120 -17.00 -0.59 10.51
N GLU A 121 -18.07 0.21 10.51
CA GLU A 121 -17.99 1.63 10.83
C GLU A 121 -17.46 1.91 12.23
N ASP A 122 -17.87 1.12 13.22
CA ASP A 122 -17.41 1.27 14.61
C ASP A 122 -15.93 0.90 14.79
N ILE A 123 -15.40 0.08 13.90
CA ILE A 123 -14.01 -0.41 13.97
C ILE A 123 -13.06 0.53 13.21
N ILE A 124 -13.54 1.22 12.19
CA ILE A 124 -12.76 2.20 11.41
C ILE A 124 -12.28 3.35 12.31
N ASP A 125 -13.15 3.85 13.18
CA ASP A 125 -12.81 4.94 14.10
C ASP A 125 -11.68 4.54 15.09
N GLU A 126 -11.60 3.28 15.46
CA GLU A 126 -10.52 2.77 16.32
C GLU A 126 -9.19 2.64 15.56
N VAL A 127 -9.23 2.30 14.27
CA VAL A 127 -8.03 2.13 13.44
C VAL A 127 -7.40 3.48 13.10
N GLU A 128 -8.20 4.51 12.83
CA GLU A 128 -7.71 5.85 12.50
C GLU A 128 -6.92 6.49 13.64
N ASN A 129 -7.17 6.11 14.88
CA ASN A 129 -6.47 6.63 16.05
C ASN A 129 -5.09 5.98 16.29
N ASP A 130 -4.83 4.83 15.67
CA ASP A 130 -3.59 4.08 15.87
C ASP A 130 -2.51 4.35 14.80
N ASP A 131 -2.85 5.08 13.75
CA ASP A 131 -1.96 5.30 12.60
C ASP A 131 -0.75 6.20 12.87
N ASN A 132 -0.58 6.66 14.11
CA ASN A 132 0.51 7.59 14.46
C ASN A 132 1.83 6.91 14.83
N GLU A 133 1.92 5.58 14.82
CA GLU A 133 3.20 4.88 15.07
C GLU A 133 3.98 4.61 13.79
N TYR A 134 4.32 5.65 13.08
CA TYR A 134 5.20 5.55 11.93
C TYR A 134 6.65 5.36 12.39
N VAL A 135 7.32 4.33 11.87
CA VAL A 135 8.70 4.01 12.21
C VAL A 135 9.64 4.60 11.17
N ASP A 136 9.79 5.91 11.21
CA ASP A 136 10.60 6.66 10.24
C ASP A 136 12.09 6.27 10.32
N SER A 137 12.62 6.10 11.52
CA SER A 137 14.03 5.77 11.74
C SER A 137 14.43 4.36 11.29
N ALA A 138 13.48 3.47 11.09
CA ALA A 138 13.77 2.11 10.65
C ALA A 138 13.88 2.00 9.12
N LEU A 139 13.34 2.97 8.39
CA LEU A 139 13.33 2.96 6.93
C LEU A 139 14.71 3.31 6.34
N ASP A 140 15.50 4.12 7.04
CA ASP A 140 16.83 4.54 6.57
C ASP A 140 17.85 3.38 6.61
N ASP A 141 17.62 2.39 7.47
CA ASP A 141 18.51 1.24 7.67
C ASP A 141 18.09 -0.01 6.88
N PHE A 142 16.93 0.01 6.23
CA PHE A 142 16.40 -1.14 5.51
C PHE A 142 16.58 -1.02 4.01
N SER A 143 17.45 -1.86 3.44
CA SER A 143 17.34 -2.22 2.04
C SER A 143 16.18 -3.23 1.92
N ILE A 144 15.13 -2.85 1.24
CA ILE A 144 14.04 -3.76 0.93
C ILE A 144 14.56 -4.77 -0.09
N ASP A 145 14.71 -6.02 0.32
CA ASP A 145 15.12 -7.10 -0.56
C ASP A 145 13.99 -7.48 -1.53
N GLU A 146 14.36 -8.07 -2.64
CA GLU A 146 13.44 -8.45 -3.72
C GLU A 146 12.31 -9.38 -3.28
N ASP A 147 12.53 -10.08 -2.18
CA ASP A 147 11.61 -11.08 -1.62
C ASP A 147 10.51 -10.47 -0.72
N ASP A 148 10.48 -9.16 -0.54
CA ASP A 148 9.55 -8.50 0.38
C ASP A 148 8.10 -8.37 -0.17
N PHE A 149 7.92 -8.76 -1.40
CA PHE A 149 6.60 -8.83 -2.05
C PHE A 149 6.30 -10.19 -2.66
#